data_6dce3b7df811885f0d69962c1b920019
#
_entry.id   6dce3b7df811885f0d69962c1b920019
#
_cell.length_a   1.000
_cell.length_b   1.000
_cell.length_c   1.000
_cell.angle_alpha   90.00
_cell.angle_beta   90.00
_cell.angle_gamma   90.00
#
_symmetry.space_group_name_H-M   'P 1'
#
loop_
_entity.id
_entity.type
_entity.pdbx_description
1 polymer ?
#
loop_
_entity_poly.entity_id
_entity_poly.type
_entity_poly.pdbx_seq_one_letter_code
_entity_poly.pdbx_strand_id
1 'polypeptide(L)'
;MTSHRGRRAASIENDALRVTVLEEGGHIAEIADKASGINPLWRPDWPSIEPSTYDPSRHAVYGGGVDASLLAGIMGHNLCLDIFGGPSAEEAHAGLPVHGEVSTARFEIERTPASLTMRARLPLAQLTFERRIDLAGGAVRIRELVENLSATDRPLAWTQHVTLGPPFLQHGRTEFRASGRRSKVFEGVFGPADYLASGAEFDWPLAPRQDADGGVRDLRVYTDAGASSAYTAHQMDPALEHAYFVAFSPASRLAFGYVWRRENFPWMGLWEENRARPGAPWNKRAVTSGWEFGVSPFPESRRQMLERGPLFGTPTWGWIHARGRLSVEYWAILQNRAAIPESLPWPV
;
A
#
# COMPACT_ATOMS: atom_id res chain seq x y z
N MET A 1 2.45 23.74 -9.62
CA MET A 1 2.26 22.89 -8.44
C MET A 1 1.08 23.39 -7.65
N THR A 2 0.31 22.49 -7.03
CA THR A 2 -0.84 22.78 -6.17
C THR A 2 -0.50 22.42 -4.72
N SER A 3 -1.42 22.65 -3.79
CA SER A 3 -1.30 22.17 -2.41
C SER A 3 -2.42 21.17 -2.12
N HIS A 4 -2.06 20.06 -1.48
CA HIS A 4 -3.01 19.09 -0.96
C HIS A 4 -2.75 18.87 0.54
N ARG A 5 -3.68 19.32 1.39
CA ARG A 5 -3.55 19.28 2.86
C ARG A 5 -2.24 19.90 3.40
N GLY A 6 -1.83 21.01 2.83
CA GLY A 6 -0.60 21.69 3.23
C GLY A 6 0.69 21.16 2.60
N ARG A 7 0.61 20.03 1.86
CA ARG A 7 1.73 19.40 1.16
C ARG A 7 1.80 19.87 -0.29
N ARG A 8 3.03 19.95 -0.84
CA ARG A 8 3.23 20.19 -2.27
C ARG A 8 2.72 19.02 -3.09
N ALA A 9 1.92 19.32 -4.12
CA ALA A 9 1.23 18.31 -4.88
C ALA A 9 1.12 18.69 -6.37
N ALA A 10 0.82 17.70 -7.18
CA ALA A 10 0.38 17.87 -8.57
C ALA A 10 -0.88 17.02 -8.80
N SER A 11 -1.78 17.54 -9.63
CA SER A 11 -3.03 16.83 -9.94
C SER A 11 -3.30 16.85 -11.42
N ILE A 12 -3.90 15.76 -11.92
CA ILE A 12 -4.54 15.65 -13.23
C ILE A 12 -5.98 15.23 -13.05
N GLU A 13 -6.83 15.62 -13.97
CA GLU A 13 -8.24 15.22 -13.95
C GLU A 13 -8.82 15.09 -15.34
N ASN A 14 -9.85 14.27 -15.46
CA ASN A 14 -10.76 14.19 -16.61
C ASN A 14 -12.20 14.39 -16.12
N ASP A 15 -13.20 14.04 -16.93
CA ASP A 15 -14.61 14.21 -16.55
C ASP A 15 -15.02 13.30 -15.38
N ALA A 16 -14.38 12.14 -15.21
CA ALA A 16 -14.73 11.14 -14.21
C ALA A 16 -13.90 11.24 -12.92
N LEU A 17 -12.58 11.39 -13.05
CA LEU A 17 -11.62 11.23 -11.95
C LEU A 17 -10.71 12.46 -11.79
N ARG A 18 -10.29 12.67 -10.53
CA ARG A 18 -9.13 13.49 -10.19
C ARG A 18 -8.08 12.62 -9.48
N VAL A 19 -6.84 12.69 -9.94
CA VAL A 19 -5.68 12.04 -9.30
C VAL A 19 -4.73 13.11 -8.79
N THR A 20 -4.36 13.02 -7.52
CA THR A 20 -3.43 13.93 -6.86
C THR A 20 -2.26 13.14 -6.28
N VAL A 21 -1.03 13.59 -6.59
CA VAL A 21 0.22 13.02 -6.08
C VAL A 21 0.97 14.04 -5.24
N LEU A 22 1.69 13.56 -4.22
CA LEU A 22 2.54 14.39 -3.35
C LEU A 22 3.97 14.42 -3.86
N GLU A 23 4.64 15.57 -3.72
CA GLU A 23 6.04 15.75 -4.15
C GLU A 23 7.00 14.93 -3.30
N GLU A 24 6.86 14.95 -1.98
CA GLU A 24 7.67 14.09 -1.12
C GLU A 24 6.93 12.79 -0.79
N GLY A 25 7.66 11.66 -0.85
CA GLY A 25 7.13 10.30 -0.73
C GLY A 25 6.45 9.78 -1.99
N GLY A 26 6.16 10.63 -2.99
CA GLY A 26 5.54 10.20 -4.24
C GLY A 26 4.15 9.56 -4.07
N HIS A 27 3.47 9.80 -2.95
CA HIS A 27 2.20 9.16 -2.63
C HIS A 27 1.10 9.58 -3.59
N ILE A 28 0.28 8.63 -4.05
CA ILE A 28 -1.00 8.95 -4.69
C ILE A 28 -1.99 9.21 -3.55
N ALA A 29 -2.17 10.49 -3.21
CA ALA A 29 -3.00 10.90 -2.09
C ALA A 29 -4.50 10.82 -2.39
N GLU A 30 -4.85 10.88 -3.68
CA GLU A 30 -6.23 10.93 -4.13
C GLU A 30 -6.41 10.28 -5.49
N ILE A 31 -7.41 9.43 -5.58
CA ILE A 31 -8.08 9.00 -6.80
C ILE A 31 -9.57 9.21 -6.53
N ALA A 32 -10.06 10.41 -6.78
CA ALA A 32 -11.42 10.79 -6.40
C ALA A 32 -12.41 10.68 -7.56
N ASP A 33 -13.59 10.16 -7.28
CA ASP A 33 -14.74 10.26 -8.15
C ASP A 33 -15.27 11.71 -8.16
N LYS A 34 -15.27 12.36 -9.31
CA LYS A 34 -15.68 13.77 -9.42
C LYS A 34 -17.18 13.98 -9.19
N ALA A 35 -18.00 12.98 -9.47
CA ALA A 35 -19.45 13.09 -9.29
C ALA A 35 -19.84 13.09 -7.82
N SER A 36 -19.24 12.25 -6.99
CA SER A 36 -19.52 12.16 -5.56
C SER A 36 -18.55 12.93 -4.67
N GLY A 37 -17.37 13.30 -5.18
CA GLY A 37 -16.27 13.87 -4.41
C GLY A 37 -15.57 12.87 -3.49
N ILE A 38 -15.89 11.58 -3.56
CA ILE A 38 -15.32 10.55 -2.68
C ILE A 38 -13.97 10.09 -3.20
N ASN A 39 -12.99 10.12 -2.30
CA ASN A 39 -11.69 9.48 -2.46
C ASN A 39 -11.64 8.22 -1.58
N PRO A 40 -11.49 7.01 -2.15
CA PRO A 40 -11.37 5.77 -1.37
C PRO A 40 -10.08 5.68 -0.55
N LEU A 41 -9.03 6.39 -0.97
CA LEU A 41 -7.71 6.33 -0.36
C LEU A 41 -7.70 7.01 1.02
N TRP A 42 -7.00 6.37 1.95
CA TRP A 42 -6.90 6.83 3.33
C TRP A 42 -6.23 8.19 3.46
N ARG A 43 -6.79 8.97 4.35
CA ARG A 43 -6.29 10.26 4.76
C ARG A 43 -6.14 10.27 6.28
N PRO A 44 -4.91 10.38 6.81
CA PRO A 44 -4.70 10.41 8.25
C PRO A 44 -5.48 11.54 8.95
N ASP A 45 -5.93 11.28 10.18
CA ASP A 45 -6.64 12.27 11.00
C ASP A 45 -5.69 13.32 11.61
N TRP A 46 -4.38 13.04 11.61
CA TRP A 46 -3.36 13.97 12.08
C TRP A 46 -2.88 14.91 10.98
N PRO A 47 -2.25 16.05 11.37
CA PRO A 47 -1.65 16.97 10.40
C PRO A 47 -0.64 16.27 9.51
N SER A 48 -0.55 16.69 8.25
CA SER A 48 0.47 16.18 7.32
C SER A 48 1.49 17.27 7.03
N ILE A 49 2.78 16.95 7.09
CA ILE A 49 3.89 17.83 6.73
C ILE A 49 4.80 17.17 5.71
N GLU A 50 5.65 17.95 5.05
CA GLU A 50 6.68 17.38 4.19
C GLU A 50 7.65 16.55 5.04
N PRO A 51 7.92 15.26 4.73
CA PRO A 51 8.85 14.42 5.46
C PRO A 51 10.22 15.05 5.69
N SER A 52 10.73 15.84 4.74
CA SER A 52 11.99 16.57 4.87
C SER A 52 11.98 17.65 5.94
N THR A 53 10.81 18.09 6.39
CA THR A 53 10.67 19.10 7.47
C THR A 53 10.46 18.47 8.83
N TYR A 54 10.36 17.13 8.90
CA TYR A 54 10.20 16.43 10.16
C TYR A 54 11.44 16.60 11.05
N ASP A 55 11.17 16.97 12.31
CA ASP A 55 12.17 17.13 13.36
C ASP A 55 11.60 16.51 14.65
N PRO A 56 12.22 15.47 15.19
CA PRO A 56 11.69 14.76 16.37
C PRO A 56 11.56 15.65 17.61
N SER A 57 12.39 16.71 17.72
CA SER A 57 12.32 17.65 18.84
C SER A 57 11.12 18.60 18.78
N ARG A 58 10.55 18.80 17.59
CA ARG A 58 9.45 19.78 17.32
C ARG A 58 8.13 19.09 16.99
N HIS A 59 8.17 17.87 16.54
CA HIS A 59 7.04 17.17 15.92
C HIS A 59 6.65 15.90 16.68
N ALA A 60 6.62 15.96 18.02
CA ALA A 60 6.24 14.83 18.89
C ALA A 60 4.85 14.23 18.56
N VAL A 61 3.99 14.99 17.85
CA VAL A 61 2.67 14.52 17.39
C VAL A 61 2.73 13.30 16.49
N TYR A 62 3.86 13.04 15.81
CA TYR A 62 4.03 11.86 14.94
C TYR A 62 4.65 10.65 15.68
N GLY A 63 4.82 10.74 17.00
CA GLY A 63 5.50 9.73 17.79
C GLY A 63 7.03 9.88 17.75
N GLY A 64 7.73 8.95 18.40
CA GLY A 64 9.21 8.92 18.44
C GLY A 64 9.79 7.64 17.83
N GLY A 65 8.98 6.88 17.10
CA GLY A 65 9.41 5.65 16.45
C GLY A 65 10.22 5.88 15.17
N VAL A 66 10.83 4.82 14.66
CA VAL A 66 11.58 4.84 13.39
C VAL A 66 10.70 5.19 12.18
N ASP A 67 9.39 5.07 12.33
CA ASP A 67 8.35 5.37 11.35
C ASP A 67 7.83 6.83 11.42
N ALA A 68 8.25 7.62 12.41
CA ALA A 68 7.68 8.95 12.66
C ALA A 68 7.82 9.91 11.46
N SER A 69 8.95 9.88 10.76
CA SER A 69 9.17 10.68 9.54
C SER A 69 8.22 10.27 8.41
N LEU A 70 7.99 8.97 8.22
CA LEU A 70 6.99 8.45 7.29
C LEU A 70 5.59 8.87 7.70
N LEU A 71 5.21 8.69 8.98
CA LEU A 71 3.88 9.02 9.52
C LEU A 71 3.57 10.51 9.43
N ALA A 72 4.59 11.37 9.46
CA ALA A 72 4.44 12.81 9.25
C ALA A 72 3.88 13.13 7.84
N GLY A 73 4.17 12.29 6.86
CA GLY A 73 3.79 12.51 5.46
C GLY A 73 2.93 11.43 4.82
N ILE A 74 2.69 10.29 5.46
CA ILE A 74 1.97 9.15 4.85
C ILE A 74 0.56 9.53 4.42
N MET A 75 0.13 9.03 3.24
CA MET A 75 -1.23 9.25 2.73
C MET A 75 -1.54 8.27 1.59
N GLY A 76 -2.74 7.72 1.59
CA GLY A 76 -3.33 7.00 0.46
C GLY A 76 -2.53 5.80 -0.04
N HIS A 77 -2.10 5.83 -1.30
CA HIS A 77 -1.27 4.80 -1.91
C HIS A 77 0.19 5.25 -1.86
N ASN A 78 0.97 4.67 -0.99
CA ASN A 78 2.41 4.86 -0.92
C ASN A 78 3.17 3.68 -1.54
N LEU A 79 4.49 3.80 -1.64
CA LEU A 79 5.37 2.80 -2.21
C LEU A 79 6.37 2.33 -1.18
N CYS A 80 6.55 1.01 -1.07
CA CYS A 80 7.66 0.39 -0.37
C CYS A 80 8.64 -0.15 -1.41
N LEU A 81 9.86 0.34 -1.41
CA LEU A 81 10.89 -0.07 -2.38
C LEU A 81 12.21 -0.31 -1.66
N ASP A 82 12.89 -1.38 -2.03
CA ASP A 82 14.12 -1.89 -1.42
C ASP A 82 13.87 -2.69 -0.13
N ILE A 83 13.11 -2.17 0.80
CA ILE A 83 12.54 -2.88 1.96
C ILE A 83 11.04 -2.64 2.05
N PHE A 84 10.29 -3.64 2.54
CA PHE A 84 8.84 -3.51 2.68
C PHE A 84 8.45 -3.03 4.09
N GLY A 85 9.08 -3.56 5.13
CA GLY A 85 8.77 -3.22 6.51
C GLY A 85 9.68 -2.17 7.11
N GLY A 86 9.89 -2.28 8.42
CA GLY A 86 10.87 -1.51 9.14
C GLY A 86 12.31 -1.96 8.83
N PRO A 87 13.28 -1.04 8.83
CA PRO A 87 14.68 -1.39 8.69
C PRO A 87 15.19 -2.22 9.88
N SER A 88 16.19 -3.07 9.67
CA SER A 88 16.99 -3.63 10.75
C SER A 88 17.77 -2.53 11.49
N ALA A 89 18.38 -2.85 12.63
CA ALA A 89 19.20 -1.89 13.36
C ALA A 89 20.34 -1.33 12.50
N GLU A 90 20.98 -2.17 11.70
CA GLU A 90 22.07 -1.80 10.78
C GLU A 90 21.54 -0.93 9.63
N GLU A 91 20.41 -1.26 9.04
CA GLU A 91 19.76 -0.50 7.98
C GLU A 91 19.30 0.87 8.48
N ALA A 92 18.72 0.94 9.69
CA ALA A 92 18.36 2.19 10.34
C ALA A 92 19.58 3.08 10.63
N HIS A 93 20.68 2.47 11.10
CA HIS A 93 21.96 3.17 11.31
C HIS A 93 22.53 3.73 9.99
N ALA A 94 22.34 3.02 8.89
CA ALA A 94 22.68 3.49 7.54
C ALA A 94 21.74 4.59 7.00
N GLY A 95 20.66 4.92 7.74
CA GLY A 95 19.71 5.97 7.40
C GLY A 95 18.50 5.51 6.58
N LEU A 96 18.30 4.20 6.40
CA LEU A 96 17.11 3.69 5.69
C LEU A 96 15.84 3.90 6.54
N PRO A 97 14.81 4.56 6.00
CA PRO A 97 13.53 4.69 6.69
C PRO A 97 12.64 3.45 6.50
N VAL A 98 11.56 3.38 7.26
CA VAL A 98 10.48 2.41 7.04
C VAL A 98 9.94 2.53 5.61
N HIS A 99 9.67 1.40 4.96
CA HIS A 99 9.26 1.27 3.56
C HIS A 99 10.33 1.67 2.54
N GLY A 100 11.58 1.85 2.99
CA GLY A 100 12.69 2.27 2.14
C GLY A 100 12.71 3.78 1.86
N GLU A 101 13.81 4.23 1.29
CA GLU A 101 14.09 5.65 1.03
C GLU A 101 13.00 6.35 0.19
N VAL A 102 12.36 5.61 -0.71
CA VAL A 102 11.33 6.13 -1.60
C VAL A 102 10.13 6.72 -0.87
N SER A 103 9.81 6.20 0.33
CA SER A 103 8.62 6.57 1.11
C SER A 103 8.66 8.04 1.60
N THR A 104 9.84 8.65 1.63
CA THR A 104 10.07 10.03 2.08
C THR A 104 10.84 10.87 1.06
N ALA A 105 11.34 10.26 -0.02
CA ALA A 105 12.12 10.93 -1.04
C ALA A 105 11.34 12.05 -1.74
N ARG A 106 12.07 13.08 -2.19
CA ARG A 106 11.50 14.13 -3.03
C ARG A 106 11.49 13.69 -4.49
N PHE A 107 10.34 13.87 -5.14
CA PHE A 107 10.12 13.58 -6.55
C PHE A 107 10.16 14.84 -7.41
N GLU A 108 10.81 14.74 -8.55
CA GLU A 108 10.62 15.66 -9.67
C GLU A 108 9.33 15.26 -10.40
N ILE A 109 8.40 16.21 -10.57
CA ILE A 109 7.09 15.95 -11.17
C ILE A 109 6.94 16.78 -12.45
N GLU A 110 6.78 16.07 -13.57
CA GLU A 110 6.37 16.63 -14.85
C GLU A 110 4.87 16.38 -15.05
N ARG A 111 4.15 17.43 -15.47
CA ARG A 111 2.70 17.37 -15.68
C ARG A 111 2.33 17.74 -17.09
N THR A 112 1.44 16.95 -17.70
CA THR A 112 0.65 17.31 -18.87
C THR A 112 -0.85 17.37 -18.49
N PRO A 113 -1.76 17.80 -19.38
CA PRO A 113 -3.19 17.76 -19.07
C PRO A 113 -3.73 16.37 -18.68
N ALA A 114 -3.16 15.27 -19.21
CA ALA A 114 -3.66 13.91 -19.04
C ALA A 114 -2.68 12.98 -18.32
N SER A 115 -1.47 13.41 -17.99
CA SER A 115 -0.45 12.55 -17.37
C SER A 115 0.42 13.27 -16.36
N LEU A 116 0.94 12.48 -15.40
CA LEU A 116 2.01 12.85 -14.47
C LEU A 116 3.18 11.90 -14.67
N THR A 117 4.40 12.42 -14.70
CA THR A 117 5.63 11.62 -14.62
C THR A 117 6.41 12.09 -13.41
N MET A 118 6.75 11.15 -12.52
CA MET A 118 7.39 11.39 -11.24
C MET A 118 8.71 10.63 -11.20
N ARG A 119 9.82 11.30 -10.84
CA ARG A 119 11.15 10.69 -10.76
C ARG A 119 11.81 10.99 -9.44
N ALA A 120 12.46 9.98 -8.87
CA ALA A 120 13.28 10.12 -7.68
C ALA A 120 14.61 9.37 -7.84
N ARG A 121 15.67 9.92 -7.28
CA ARG A 121 16.93 9.23 -7.04
C ARG A 121 17.00 8.83 -5.57
N LEU A 122 17.40 7.59 -5.31
CA LEU A 122 17.44 6.95 -4.01
C LEU A 122 18.90 6.57 -3.71
N PRO A 123 19.73 7.51 -3.23
CA PRO A 123 21.16 7.31 -3.08
C PRO A 123 21.53 6.22 -2.07
N LEU A 124 20.79 6.09 -0.96
CA LEU A 124 21.03 5.03 0.03
C LEU A 124 20.76 3.65 -0.56
N ALA A 125 19.66 3.51 -1.28
CA ALA A 125 19.29 2.29 -1.97
C ALA A 125 20.09 2.07 -3.25
N GLN A 126 20.82 3.07 -3.77
CA GLN A 126 21.46 3.07 -5.09
C GLN A 126 20.48 2.68 -6.22
N LEU A 127 19.27 3.25 -6.17
CA LEU A 127 18.21 3.05 -7.16
C LEU A 127 17.80 4.40 -7.77
N THR A 128 17.19 4.34 -8.96
CA THR A 128 16.27 5.37 -9.43
C THR A 128 14.88 4.77 -9.57
N PHE A 129 13.89 5.61 -9.41
CA PHE A 129 12.49 5.25 -9.57
C PHE A 129 11.77 6.28 -10.46
N GLU A 130 10.99 5.78 -11.42
CA GLU A 130 10.08 6.58 -12.21
C GLU A 130 8.67 5.99 -12.13
N ARG A 131 7.65 6.85 -11.94
CA ARG A 131 6.24 6.48 -12.05
C ARG A 131 5.57 7.40 -13.05
N ARG A 132 4.83 6.82 -14.00
CA ARG A 132 3.95 7.54 -14.90
C ARG A 132 2.49 7.16 -14.65
N ILE A 133 1.65 8.17 -14.57
CA ILE A 133 0.21 8.05 -14.30
C ILE A 133 -0.53 8.68 -15.48
N ASP A 134 -1.40 7.91 -16.13
CA ASP A 134 -2.24 8.35 -17.24
C ASP A 134 -3.71 8.10 -16.90
N LEU A 135 -4.61 9.05 -17.23
CA LEU A 135 -6.05 8.90 -17.04
C LEU A 135 -6.72 8.26 -18.25
N ALA A 136 -7.59 7.29 -18.03
CA ALA A 136 -8.36 6.58 -19.05
C ALA A 136 -9.82 6.35 -18.58
N GLY A 137 -10.70 7.32 -18.80
CA GLY A 137 -12.08 7.27 -18.31
C GLY A 137 -12.14 7.12 -16.78
N GLY A 138 -12.80 6.08 -16.29
CA GLY A 138 -12.87 5.71 -14.86
C GLY A 138 -11.71 4.85 -14.37
N ALA A 139 -10.60 4.80 -15.11
CA ALA A 139 -9.40 4.04 -14.77
C ALA A 139 -8.15 4.93 -14.81
N VAL A 140 -7.14 4.53 -14.05
CA VAL A 140 -5.84 5.17 -13.95
C VAL A 140 -4.77 4.14 -14.29
N ARG A 141 -4.07 4.35 -15.40
CA ARG A 141 -2.92 3.53 -15.79
C ARG A 141 -1.69 3.99 -15.05
N ILE A 142 -0.99 3.07 -14.40
CA ILE A 142 0.23 3.37 -13.66
C ILE A 142 1.34 2.48 -14.20
N ARG A 143 2.44 3.09 -14.60
CA ARG A 143 3.64 2.41 -15.05
C ARG A 143 4.81 2.83 -14.19
N GLU A 144 5.61 1.87 -13.75
CA GLU A 144 6.78 2.12 -12.92
C GLU A 144 8.03 1.50 -13.52
N LEU A 145 9.15 2.16 -13.28
CA LEU A 145 10.48 1.71 -13.67
C LEU A 145 11.42 1.89 -12.48
N VAL A 146 12.13 0.82 -12.13
CA VAL A 146 13.25 0.83 -11.17
C VAL A 146 14.53 0.52 -11.92
N GLU A 147 15.59 1.29 -11.67
CA GLU A 147 16.93 1.03 -12.18
C GLU A 147 17.90 0.85 -11.02
N ASN A 148 18.68 -0.23 -11.05
CA ASN A 148 19.77 -0.48 -10.11
C ASN A 148 21.05 0.25 -10.56
N LEU A 149 21.50 1.22 -9.77
CA LEU A 149 22.71 2.00 -10.05
C LEU A 149 23.97 1.32 -9.54
N SER A 150 23.86 0.21 -8.80
CA SER A 150 25.01 -0.52 -8.28
C SER A 150 25.63 -1.44 -9.35
N ALA A 151 26.87 -1.85 -9.13
CA ALA A 151 27.57 -2.83 -9.97
C ALA A 151 27.31 -4.29 -9.54
N THR A 152 26.36 -4.51 -8.62
CA THR A 152 26.01 -5.84 -8.09
C THR A 152 24.53 -6.13 -8.28
N ASP A 153 24.20 -7.38 -8.53
CA ASP A 153 22.85 -7.90 -8.45
C ASP A 153 22.36 -7.81 -7.00
N ARG A 154 21.07 -7.58 -6.79
CA ARG A 154 20.54 -7.46 -5.44
C ARG A 154 19.09 -7.90 -5.29
N PRO A 155 18.70 -8.39 -4.09
CA PRO A 155 17.32 -8.60 -3.76
C PRO A 155 16.58 -7.26 -3.65
N LEU A 156 15.28 -7.30 -3.92
CA LEU A 156 14.43 -6.11 -3.94
C LEU A 156 13.06 -6.45 -3.36
N ALA A 157 12.62 -5.71 -2.34
CA ALA A 157 11.20 -5.59 -2.03
C ALA A 157 10.61 -4.48 -2.91
N TRP A 158 9.43 -4.71 -3.44
CA TRP A 158 8.67 -3.74 -4.24
C TRP A 158 7.19 -3.98 -4.00
N THR A 159 6.57 -3.11 -3.23
CA THR A 159 5.19 -3.27 -2.79
C THR A 159 4.42 -1.96 -2.93
N GLN A 160 3.26 -2.05 -3.55
CA GLN A 160 2.29 -0.96 -3.67
C GLN A 160 1.42 -0.97 -2.42
N HIS A 161 1.63 -0.04 -1.51
CA HIS A 161 0.94 0.04 -0.23
C HIS A 161 -0.32 0.92 -0.36
N VAL A 162 -1.40 0.31 -0.84
CA VAL A 162 -2.69 1.00 -1.02
C VAL A 162 -3.49 0.94 0.26
N THR A 163 -3.76 2.10 0.86
CA THR A 163 -4.53 2.19 2.11
C THR A 163 -5.88 2.84 1.84
N LEU A 164 -6.94 2.15 2.21
CA LEU A 164 -8.33 2.63 2.15
C LEU A 164 -8.73 3.26 3.48
N GLY A 165 -9.64 4.25 3.41
CA GLY A 165 -10.13 4.95 4.60
C GLY A 165 -11.54 5.51 4.47
N PRO A 166 -12.09 6.04 5.57
CA PRO A 166 -13.37 6.75 5.56
C PRO A 166 -13.36 7.98 4.63
N PRO A 167 -14.50 8.39 4.05
CA PRO A 167 -15.85 7.82 4.23
C PRO A 167 -16.15 6.57 3.38
N PHE A 168 -15.22 6.18 2.46
CA PHE A 168 -15.40 5.01 1.62
C PHE A 168 -15.38 3.71 2.43
N LEU A 169 -14.42 3.57 3.36
CA LEU A 169 -14.29 2.42 4.24
C LEU A 169 -15.26 2.53 5.44
N GLN A 170 -16.15 1.57 5.58
CA GLN A 170 -17.21 1.55 6.61
C GLN A 170 -17.26 0.19 7.31
N HIS A 171 -17.25 0.22 8.64
CA HIS A 171 -17.35 -0.97 9.50
C HIS A 171 -18.57 -1.86 9.15
N GLY A 172 -18.32 -3.16 8.99
CA GLY A 172 -19.32 -4.17 8.71
C GLY A 172 -20.07 -3.99 7.38
N ARG A 173 -19.64 -3.08 6.51
CA ARG A 173 -20.36 -2.73 5.28
C ARG A 173 -19.52 -2.74 4.02
N THR A 174 -18.29 -2.20 4.08
CA THR A 174 -17.42 -2.22 2.89
C THR A 174 -17.06 -3.65 2.57
N GLU A 175 -17.33 -4.05 1.35
CA GLU A 175 -17.13 -5.40 0.85
C GLU A 175 -15.84 -5.48 0.04
N PHE A 176 -15.21 -6.66 0.01
CA PHE A 176 -13.97 -6.90 -0.69
C PHE A 176 -14.01 -8.18 -1.51
N ARG A 177 -13.31 -8.20 -2.64
CA ARG A 177 -12.95 -9.39 -3.40
C ARG A 177 -11.49 -9.29 -3.81
N ALA A 178 -10.81 -10.43 -3.88
CA ALA A 178 -9.44 -10.52 -4.37
C ALA A 178 -9.19 -11.88 -4.99
N SER A 179 -8.23 -11.93 -5.90
CA SER A 179 -7.75 -13.18 -6.51
C SER A 179 -6.72 -13.92 -5.63
N GLY A 180 -6.84 -13.78 -4.30
CA GLY A 180 -6.03 -14.53 -3.34
C GLY A 180 -6.38 -16.00 -3.30
N ARG A 181 -5.39 -16.85 -2.93
CA ARG A 181 -5.57 -18.30 -2.78
C ARG A 181 -5.01 -18.78 -1.45
N ARG A 182 -3.78 -19.30 -1.39
CA ARG A 182 -3.14 -19.68 -0.14
C ARG A 182 -2.72 -18.44 0.63
N SER A 183 -2.93 -18.46 1.92
CA SER A 183 -2.76 -17.29 2.77
C SER A 183 -2.10 -17.66 4.09
N LYS A 184 -1.47 -16.68 4.73
CA LYS A 184 -0.84 -16.86 6.04
C LYS A 184 -1.05 -15.62 6.90
N VAL A 185 -1.41 -15.82 8.15
CA VAL A 185 -1.42 -14.76 9.16
C VAL A 185 0.02 -14.40 9.53
N PHE A 186 0.29 -13.13 9.79
CA PHE A 186 1.60 -12.66 10.24
C PHE A 186 2.09 -13.46 11.46
N GLU A 187 3.39 -13.77 11.50
CA GLU A 187 4.01 -14.51 12.59
C GLU A 187 4.43 -13.54 13.69
N GLY A 188 3.91 -13.74 14.88
CA GLY A 188 4.14 -12.87 16.04
C GLY A 188 3.03 -11.87 16.29
N VAL A 189 3.35 -10.74 16.90
CA VAL A 189 2.42 -9.64 17.21
C VAL A 189 2.60 -8.55 16.17
N PHE A 190 1.54 -8.25 15.41
CA PHE A 190 1.52 -7.18 14.44
C PHE A 190 1.03 -5.86 15.04
N GLY A 191 0.03 -5.95 15.90
CA GLY A 191 -0.56 -4.79 16.56
C GLY A 191 -1.16 -5.10 17.92
N PRO A 192 -1.55 -4.08 18.69
CA PRO A 192 -1.97 -4.25 20.09
C PRO A 192 -3.34 -4.94 20.28
N ALA A 193 -4.08 -5.15 19.20
CA ALA A 193 -5.40 -5.79 19.21
C ALA A 193 -5.51 -6.87 18.12
N ASP A 194 -4.43 -7.64 17.95
CA ASP A 194 -4.42 -8.78 17.02
C ASP A 194 -5.43 -9.84 17.49
N TYR A 195 -6.18 -10.37 16.54
CA TYR A 195 -7.25 -11.33 16.79
C TYR A 195 -7.19 -12.57 15.89
N LEU A 196 -6.30 -12.59 14.90
CA LEU A 196 -6.07 -13.74 14.06
C LEU A 196 -5.02 -14.68 14.65
N ALA A 197 -5.12 -15.97 14.35
CA ALA A 197 -4.19 -16.98 14.83
C ALA A 197 -2.80 -16.79 14.19
N SER A 198 -1.82 -16.32 14.98
CA SER A 198 -0.47 -16.02 14.54
C SER A 198 0.16 -17.18 13.78
N GLY A 199 0.72 -16.91 12.59
CA GLY A 199 1.41 -17.87 11.73
C GLY A 199 0.51 -18.91 11.05
N ALA A 200 -0.80 -18.91 11.30
CA ALA A 200 -1.72 -19.89 10.72
C ALA A 200 -1.82 -19.72 9.18
N GLU A 201 -1.82 -20.84 8.50
CA GLU A 201 -2.09 -20.94 7.05
C GLU A 201 -3.58 -21.19 6.82
N PHE A 202 -4.11 -20.60 5.75
CA PHE A 202 -5.52 -20.76 5.37
C PHE A 202 -5.72 -20.48 3.87
N ASP A 203 -6.90 -20.84 3.37
CA ASP A 203 -7.33 -20.43 2.04
C ASP A 203 -8.16 -19.14 2.11
N TRP A 204 -7.86 -18.18 1.22
CA TRP A 204 -8.66 -16.96 1.08
C TRP A 204 -10.15 -17.32 0.90
N PRO A 205 -11.09 -16.69 1.58
CA PRO A 205 -10.95 -15.50 2.44
C PRO A 205 -11.12 -15.78 3.95
N LEU A 206 -11.10 -17.03 4.43
CA LEU A 206 -11.50 -17.41 5.79
C LEU A 206 -10.30 -17.57 6.72
N ALA A 207 -9.90 -16.47 7.36
CA ALA A 207 -8.76 -16.45 8.27
C ALA A 207 -9.10 -17.01 9.66
N PRO A 208 -8.29 -17.93 10.23
CA PRO A 208 -8.53 -18.47 11.57
C PRO A 208 -8.29 -17.42 12.66
N ARG A 209 -9.16 -17.39 13.66
CA ARG A 209 -9.06 -16.54 14.84
C ARG A 209 -8.26 -17.22 15.94
N GLN A 210 -7.70 -16.44 16.85
CA GLN A 210 -6.97 -16.95 18.01
C GLN A 210 -7.85 -17.15 19.26
N ASP A 211 -9.15 -16.85 19.17
CA ASP A 211 -10.09 -17.07 20.28
C ASP A 211 -10.32 -18.58 20.54
N ALA A 212 -10.73 -18.88 21.79
CA ALA A 212 -10.87 -20.26 22.29
C ALA A 212 -11.87 -21.10 21.48
N ASP A 213 -12.80 -20.47 20.78
CA ASP A 213 -13.85 -21.15 20.01
C ASP A 213 -13.40 -21.53 18.59
N GLY A 214 -12.16 -21.21 18.20
CA GLY A 214 -11.61 -21.58 16.89
C GLY A 214 -12.37 -21.00 15.70
N GLY A 215 -12.99 -19.85 15.86
CA GLY A 215 -13.77 -19.20 14.83
C GLY A 215 -12.92 -18.75 13.64
N VAL A 216 -13.61 -18.40 12.55
CA VAL A 216 -12.99 -17.83 11.36
C VAL A 216 -13.45 -16.39 11.15
N ARG A 217 -12.58 -15.59 10.57
CA ARG A 217 -12.89 -14.24 10.09
C ARG A 217 -13.02 -14.26 8.57
N ASP A 218 -14.17 -13.87 8.06
CA ASP A 218 -14.34 -13.63 6.62
C ASP A 218 -13.76 -12.25 6.26
N LEU A 219 -12.66 -12.25 5.52
CA LEU A 219 -11.93 -11.04 5.10
C LEU A 219 -12.62 -10.28 3.97
N ARG A 220 -13.76 -10.77 3.47
CA ARG A 220 -14.53 -10.11 2.39
C ARG A 220 -15.40 -8.95 2.87
N VAL A 221 -15.46 -8.67 4.14
CA VAL A 221 -16.19 -7.52 4.70
C VAL A 221 -15.26 -6.82 5.68
N TYR A 222 -15.23 -5.48 5.67
CA TYR A 222 -14.42 -4.75 6.66
C TYR A 222 -14.92 -5.02 8.08
N THR A 223 -13.99 -5.02 9.03
CA THR A 223 -14.25 -5.38 10.43
C THR A 223 -15.32 -4.51 11.10
N ASP A 224 -15.80 -4.97 12.25
CA ASP A 224 -16.76 -4.23 13.08
C ASP A 224 -16.10 -3.03 13.79
N ALA A 225 -16.90 -2.21 14.48
CA ALA A 225 -16.45 -0.95 15.09
C ALA A 225 -15.57 -1.11 16.34
N GLY A 226 -15.31 -2.34 16.81
CA GLY A 226 -14.37 -2.63 17.91
C GLY A 226 -12.91 -2.36 17.51
N ALA A 227 -12.03 -2.21 18.50
CA ALA A 227 -10.60 -2.10 18.23
C ALA A 227 -10.04 -3.43 17.72
N SER A 228 -9.33 -3.42 16.58
CA SER A 228 -8.69 -4.59 16.00
C SER A 228 -7.46 -4.23 15.18
N SER A 229 -6.50 -5.14 15.13
CA SER A 229 -5.35 -5.10 14.26
C SER A 229 -5.10 -6.48 13.66
N ALA A 230 -4.63 -6.54 12.43
CA ALA A 230 -4.26 -7.79 11.78
C ALA A 230 -3.35 -7.53 10.58
N TYR A 231 -2.58 -8.55 10.23
CA TYR A 231 -1.90 -8.62 8.95
C TYR A 231 -1.95 -10.05 8.41
N THR A 232 -2.35 -10.17 7.15
CA THR A 232 -2.36 -11.45 6.43
C THR A 232 -1.70 -11.29 5.07
N ALA A 233 -0.93 -12.30 4.65
CA ALA A 233 -0.36 -12.37 3.31
C ALA A 233 -1.11 -13.39 2.46
N HIS A 234 -1.33 -13.05 1.20
CA HIS A 234 -2.09 -13.86 0.25
C HIS A 234 -1.27 -14.08 -1.01
N GLN A 235 -1.00 -15.33 -1.34
CA GLN A 235 -0.51 -15.71 -2.66
C GLN A 235 -1.63 -15.44 -3.67
N MET A 236 -1.35 -14.66 -4.70
CA MET A 236 -2.29 -14.47 -5.81
C MET A 236 -2.41 -15.76 -6.61
N ASP A 237 -3.63 -16.07 -7.06
CA ASP A 237 -3.92 -17.33 -7.75
C ASP A 237 -2.99 -17.54 -8.95
N PRO A 238 -2.11 -18.57 -8.92
CA PRO A 238 -1.14 -18.81 -9.97
C PRO A 238 -1.77 -19.22 -11.31
N ALA A 239 -3.04 -19.59 -11.32
CA ALA A 239 -3.76 -19.91 -12.55
C ALA A 239 -4.21 -18.66 -13.35
N LEU A 240 -4.15 -17.48 -12.74
CA LEU A 240 -4.58 -16.23 -13.37
C LEU A 240 -3.38 -15.46 -13.94
N GLU A 241 -3.54 -14.87 -15.12
CA GLU A 241 -2.59 -13.94 -15.72
C GLU A 241 -2.58 -12.60 -14.96
N HIS A 242 -3.76 -12.11 -14.58
CA HIS A 242 -3.96 -10.88 -13.86
C HIS A 242 -4.50 -11.14 -12.45
N ALA A 243 -3.84 -10.54 -11.47
CA ALA A 243 -4.30 -10.50 -10.10
C ALA A 243 -5.05 -9.19 -9.83
N TYR A 244 -5.95 -9.20 -8.85
CA TYR A 244 -6.74 -8.03 -8.49
C TYR A 244 -7.16 -8.04 -7.03
N PHE A 245 -7.49 -6.86 -6.53
CA PHE A 245 -8.44 -6.69 -5.43
C PHE A 245 -9.47 -5.61 -5.81
N VAL A 246 -10.65 -5.70 -5.23
CA VAL A 246 -11.70 -4.68 -5.33
C VAL A 246 -12.42 -4.51 -4.01
N ALA A 247 -12.64 -3.27 -3.63
CA ALA A 247 -13.46 -2.84 -2.50
C ALA A 247 -14.73 -2.16 -3.03
N PHE A 248 -15.85 -2.37 -2.36
CA PHE A 248 -17.13 -1.75 -2.68
C PHE A 248 -17.75 -1.12 -1.44
N SER A 249 -18.09 0.14 -1.53
CA SER A 249 -18.84 0.86 -0.50
C SER A 249 -20.31 0.97 -0.90
N PRO A 250 -21.22 0.22 -0.24
CA PRO A 250 -22.65 0.29 -0.55
C PRO A 250 -23.26 1.69 -0.40
N ALA A 251 -22.80 2.46 0.58
CA ALA A 251 -23.30 3.81 0.84
C ALA A 251 -22.98 4.80 -0.28
N SER A 252 -21.81 4.71 -0.90
CA SER A 252 -21.43 5.57 -2.02
C SER A 252 -21.72 4.94 -3.38
N ARG A 253 -22.03 3.64 -3.43
CA ARG A 253 -22.18 2.84 -4.64
C ARG A 253 -20.93 2.87 -5.53
N LEU A 254 -19.74 3.02 -4.91
CA LEU A 254 -18.47 3.04 -5.59
C LEU A 254 -17.75 1.71 -5.38
N ALA A 255 -17.23 1.14 -6.47
CA ALA A 255 -16.23 0.07 -6.47
C ALA A 255 -14.88 0.67 -6.81
N PHE A 256 -13.87 0.39 -5.98
CA PHE A 256 -12.49 0.82 -6.16
C PHE A 256 -11.56 -0.37 -6.01
N GLY A 257 -10.57 -0.51 -6.90
CA GLY A 257 -9.61 -1.59 -6.79
C GLY A 257 -8.47 -1.45 -7.78
N TYR A 258 -7.57 -2.43 -7.74
CA TYR A 258 -6.42 -2.52 -8.60
C TYR A 258 -6.38 -3.86 -9.32
N VAL A 259 -5.82 -3.84 -10.53
CA VAL A 259 -5.51 -5.03 -11.33
C VAL A 259 -4.09 -4.91 -11.88
N TRP A 260 -3.33 -5.99 -11.79
CA TRP A 260 -1.93 -6.04 -12.19
C TRP A 260 -1.55 -7.40 -12.80
N ARG A 261 -0.42 -7.47 -13.50
CA ARG A 261 0.14 -8.77 -13.93
C ARG A 261 0.63 -9.54 -12.72
N ARG A 262 0.03 -10.71 -12.45
CA ARG A 262 0.36 -11.55 -11.29
C ARG A 262 1.85 -11.92 -11.24
N GLU A 263 2.49 -12.15 -12.38
CA GLU A 263 3.92 -12.47 -12.45
C GLU A 263 4.82 -11.36 -11.87
N ASN A 264 4.41 -10.08 -12.00
CA ASN A 264 5.15 -8.95 -11.47
C ASN A 264 5.00 -8.85 -9.94
N PHE A 265 3.78 -9.08 -9.44
CA PHE A 265 3.45 -8.97 -8.03
C PHE A 265 2.60 -10.18 -7.60
N PRO A 266 3.27 -11.29 -7.19
CA PRO A 266 2.58 -12.53 -6.85
C PRO A 266 1.95 -12.55 -5.46
N TRP A 267 2.15 -11.49 -4.67
CA TRP A 267 1.68 -11.37 -3.29
C TRP A 267 0.74 -10.18 -3.11
N MET A 268 -0.14 -10.32 -2.13
CA MET A 268 -0.93 -9.22 -1.58
C MET A 268 -0.97 -9.34 -0.06
N GLY A 269 -0.59 -8.28 0.65
CA GLY A 269 -0.82 -8.12 2.07
C GLY A 269 -2.19 -7.47 2.33
N LEU A 270 -2.85 -7.87 3.39
CA LEU A 270 -4.02 -7.20 3.93
C LEU A 270 -3.71 -6.76 5.36
N TRP A 271 -3.56 -5.45 5.52
CA TRP A 271 -3.35 -4.79 6.79
C TRP A 271 -4.65 -4.19 7.33
N GLU A 272 -4.91 -4.41 8.61
CA GLU A 272 -6.02 -3.80 9.32
C GLU A 272 -5.48 -3.00 10.52
N GLU A 273 -5.81 -1.71 10.58
CA GLU A 273 -5.65 -0.86 11.76
C GLU A 273 -6.98 -0.17 12.05
N ASN A 274 -7.65 -0.67 13.04
CA ASN A 274 -8.96 -0.21 13.45
C ASN A 274 -8.93 0.21 14.92
N ARG A 275 -8.56 1.47 15.18
CA ARG A 275 -8.53 2.08 16.51
C ARG A 275 -7.71 1.31 17.54
N ALA A 276 -6.72 0.54 17.11
CA ALA A 276 -5.94 -0.33 17.97
C ALA A 276 -4.76 0.37 18.62
N ARG A 277 -3.96 1.10 17.84
CA ARG A 277 -2.70 1.71 18.27
C ARG A 277 -2.94 2.91 19.22
N PRO A 278 -2.49 2.85 20.50
CA PRO A 278 -2.77 3.89 21.48
C PRO A 278 -1.87 5.13 21.37
N GLY A 279 -0.65 4.96 20.87
CA GLY A 279 0.36 6.02 20.81
C GLY A 279 0.14 7.02 19.67
N ALA A 280 0.80 8.17 19.77
CA ALA A 280 0.83 9.16 18.69
C ALA A 280 1.51 8.57 17.43
N PRO A 281 1.05 8.93 16.23
CA PRO A 281 -0.08 9.82 15.91
C PRO A 281 -1.45 9.10 15.90
N TRP A 282 -1.48 7.80 16.08
CA TRP A 282 -2.66 6.92 15.93
C TRP A 282 -3.77 7.23 16.94
N ASN A 283 -3.41 7.33 18.22
CA ASN A 283 -4.27 7.72 19.34
C ASN A 283 -5.65 7.01 19.35
N LYS A 284 -5.70 5.73 18.94
CA LYS A 284 -6.92 4.91 18.80
C LYS A 284 -7.99 5.53 17.88
N ARG A 285 -7.60 6.30 16.85
CA ARG A 285 -8.54 6.97 15.96
C ARG A 285 -8.52 6.45 14.53
N ALA A 286 -7.39 5.91 14.08
CA ALA A 286 -7.26 5.46 12.70
C ALA A 286 -8.23 4.31 12.39
N VAL A 287 -8.84 4.39 11.22
CA VAL A 287 -9.70 3.37 10.61
C VAL A 287 -9.19 3.17 9.20
N THR A 288 -8.47 2.06 8.99
CA THR A 288 -7.78 1.81 7.72
C THR A 288 -7.81 0.34 7.33
N SER A 289 -7.70 0.10 6.03
CA SER A 289 -7.44 -1.22 5.46
C SER A 289 -6.39 -1.06 4.37
N GLY A 290 -5.20 -1.65 4.57
CA GLY A 290 -4.12 -1.68 3.58
C GLY A 290 -4.25 -2.89 2.67
N TRP A 291 -4.18 -2.67 1.37
CA TRP A 291 -4.19 -3.68 0.31
C TRP A 291 -2.90 -3.57 -0.46
N GLU A 292 -1.94 -4.39 -0.07
CA GLU A 292 -0.52 -4.17 -0.33
C GLU A 292 0.01 -5.22 -1.30
N PHE A 293 -0.09 -4.97 -2.60
CA PHE A 293 0.37 -5.93 -3.60
C PHE A 293 1.82 -5.70 -4.02
N GLY A 294 2.59 -6.79 -4.12
CA GLY A 294 4.02 -6.67 -4.37
C GLY A 294 4.73 -8.01 -4.57
N VAL A 295 6.06 -7.93 -4.50
CA VAL A 295 6.95 -9.10 -4.58
C VAL A 295 7.17 -9.77 -3.22
N SER A 296 6.82 -9.09 -2.12
CA SER A 296 7.05 -9.57 -0.76
C SER A 296 5.74 -9.74 0.00
N PRO A 297 5.53 -10.88 0.72
CA PRO A 297 4.28 -11.16 1.42
C PRO A 297 4.13 -10.41 2.74
N PHE A 298 5.24 -10.05 3.42
CA PHE A 298 5.23 -9.47 4.75
C PHE A 298 6.09 -8.20 4.85
N PRO A 299 5.69 -7.25 5.73
CA PRO A 299 6.46 -6.03 5.98
C PRO A 299 7.66 -6.34 6.89
N GLU A 300 8.72 -6.84 6.30
CA GLU A 300 9.95 -7.29 6.95
C GLU A 300 11.16 -6.42 6.57
N SER A 301 12.20 -6.45 7.41
CA SER A 301 13.52 -5.96 7.05
C SER A 301 14.12 -6.83 5.93
N ARG A 302 15.16 -6.34 5.25
CA ARG A 302 15.80 -7.11 4.16
C ARG A 302 16.33 -8.46 4.66
N ARG A 303 16.94 -8.50 5.86
CA ARG A 303 17.44 -9.75 6.44
C ARG A 303 16.33 -10.76 6.62
N GLN A 304 15.23 -10.37 7.29
CA GLN A 304 14.09 -11.26 7.55
C GLN A 304 13.44 -11.75 6.24
N MET A 305 13.31 -10.86 5.25
CA MET A 305 12.80 -11.18 3.92
C MET A 305 13.65 -12.29 3.25
N LEU A 306 14.99 -12.19 3.32
CA LEU A 306 15.90 -13.18 2.74
C LEU A 306 15.91 -14.50 3.51
N GLU A 307 15.89 -14.44 4.84
CA GLU A 307 15.87 -15.62 5.73
C GLU A 307 14.56 -16.41 5.62
N ARG A 308 13.45 -15.75 5.28
CA ARG A 308 12.15 -16.41 5.10
C ARG A 308 12.17 -17.43 3.97
N GLY A 309 12.87 -17.17 2.88
CA GLY A 309 12.85 -18.01 1.69
C GLY A 309 11.47 -18.03 1.00
N PRO A 310 11.22 -18.99 0.08
CA PRO A 310 9.95 -19.11 -0.63
C PRO A 310 8.80 -19.48 0.30
N LEU A 311 7.62 -18.88 0.09
CA LEU A 311 6.38 -19.23 0.78
C LEU A 311 5.39 -19.82 -0.25
N PHE A 312 4.79 -20.95 0.05
CA PHE A 312 3.89 -21.70 -0.87
C PHE A 312 4.50 -21.98 -2.25
N GLY A 313 5.83 -22.15 -2.32
CA GLY A 313 6.55 -22.32 -3.57
C GLY A 313 6.73 -21.05 -4.42
N THR A 314 6.31 -19.89 -3.91
CA THR A 314 6.47 -18.60 -4.58
C THR A 314 7.60 -17.81 -3.91
N PRO A 315 8.51 -17.16 -4.69
CA PRO A 315 9.51 -16.26 -4.15
C PRO A 315 8.88 -15.15 -3.31
N THR A 316 9.57 -14.72 -2.24
CA THR A 316 9.10 -13.69 -1.30
C THR A 316 9.82 -12.36 -1.46
N TRP A 317 10.60 -12.21 -2.51
CA TRP A 317 11.29 -11.00 -2.92
C TRP A 317 11.63 -11.05 -4.41
N GLY A 318 11.83 -9.89 -5.00
CA GLY A 318 12.28 -9.72 -6.37
C GLY A 318 13.81 -9.69 -6.47
N TRP A 319 14.31 -9.71 -7.70
CA TRP A 319 15.74 -9.62 -8.01
C TRP A 319 15.97 -8.58 -9.10
N ILE A 320 16.94 -7.70 -8.89
CA ILE A 320 17.33 -6.73 -9.90
C ILE A 320 18.83 -6.86 -10.19
N HIS A 321 19.17 -7.07 -11.48
CA HIS A 321 20.57 -7.22 -11.90
C HIS A 321 21.36 -5.93 -11.76
N ALA A 322 22.68 -6.07 -11.68
CA ALA A 322 23.64 -4.97 -11.75
C ALA A 322 23.37 -4.09 -12.97
N ARG A 323 23.20 -2.78 -12.76
CA ARG A 323 22.86 -1.82 -13.83
C ARG A 323 21.57 -2.17 -14.59
N GLY A 324 20.77 -3.10 -14.06
CA GLY A 324 19.54 -3.58 -14.67
C GLY A 324 18.34 -2.69 -14.39
N ARG A 325 17.27 -2.94 -15.15
CA ARG A 325 16.00 -2.23 -15.06
C ARG A 325 14.85 -3.23 -14.94
N LEU A 326 13.87 -2.88 -14.11
CA LEU A 326 12.60 -3.60 -14.01
C LEU A 326 11.46 -2.61 -14.25
N SER A 327 10.47 -3.02 -15.02
CA SER A 327 9.27 -2.22 -15.26
C SER A 327 8.01 -3.01 -14.97
N VAL A 328 7.00 -2.34 -14.43
CA VAL A 328 5.69 -2.90 -14.17
C VAL A 328 4.59 -1.97 -14.64
N GLU A 329 3.43 -2.54 -14.94
CA GLU A 329 2.21 -1.82 -15.26
C GLU A 329 1.05 -2.40 -14.45
N TYR A 330 0.21 -1.53 -13.95
CA TYR A 330 -1.02 -1.88 -13.26
C TYR A 330 -2.05 -0.75 -13.38
N TRP A 331 -3.29 -1.05 -13.02
CA TRP A 331 -4.39 -0.11 -13.15
C TRP A 331 -5.14 0.04 -11.83
N ALA A 332 -5.49 1.28 -11.49
CA ALA A 332 -6.51 1.59 -10.50
C ALA A 332 -7.82 1.89 -11.21
N ILE A 333 -8.92 1.33 -10.71
CA ILE A 333 -10.26 1.44 -11.30
C ILE A 333 -11.22 1.95 -10.25
N LEU A 334 -11.93 3.05 -10.56
CA LEU A 334 -12.96 3.61 -9.70
C LEU A 334 -14.23 3.80 -10.53
N GLN A 335 -15.29 3.10 -10.15
CA GLN A 335 -16.54 3.04 -10.92
C GLN A 335 -17.76 3.03 -10.03
N ASN A 336 -18.84 3.66 -10.49
CA ASN A 336 -20.15 3.50 -9.87
C ASN A 336 -20.73 2.12 -10.19
N ARG A 337 -21.21 1.42 -9.16
CA ARG A 337 -21.78 0.06 -9.25
C ARG A 337 -22.99 -0.10 -8.34
N ALA A 338 -23.88 -1.03 -8.69
CA ALA A 338 -24.99 -1.43 -7.82
C ALA A 338 -24.57 -2.45 -6.74
N ALA A 339 -23.53 -3.24 -7.00
CA ALA A 339 -22.97 -4.25 -6.10
C ALA A 339 -21.48 -4.42 -6.39
N ILE A 340 -20.78 -5.12 -5.50
CA ILE A 340 -19.38 -5.48 -5.71
C ILE A 340 -19.22 -6.37 -6.95
N PRO A 341 -18.30 -6.04 -7.89
CA PRO A 341 -18.01 -6.94 -9.01
C PRO A 341 -17.23 -8.16 -8.52
N GLU A 342 -17.46 -9.31 -9.17
CA GLU A 342 -16.73 -10.55 -8.84
C GLU A 342 -15.24 -10.49 -9.18
N SER A 343 -14.84 -9.68 -10.17
CA SER A 343 -13.46 -9.48 -10.59
C SER A 343 -13.27 -8.09 -11.20
N LEU A 344 -12.02 -7.68 -11.34
CA LEU A 344 -11.65 -6.52 -12.13
C LEU A 344 -10.96 -6.98 -13.43
N PRO A 345 -11.52 -6.66 -14.61
CA PRO A 345 -10.87 -6.96 -15.87
C PRO A 345 -9.65 -6.03 -16.09
N TRP A 346 -8.65 -6.54 -16.81
CA TRP A 346 -7.59 -5.69 -17.33
C TRP A 346 -8.18 -4.70 -18.34
N PRO A 347 -7.98 -3.38 -18.17
CA PRO A 347 -8.47 -2.41 -19.14
C PRO A 347 -7.74 -2.54 -20.48
N VAL A 348 -8.48 -2.53 -21.58
CA VAL A 348 -7.97 -2.70 -22.97
C VAL A 348 -7.67 -1.33 -23.57
#